data_5a9e071f4b710e4bb7e38b50f9a06bd5
#
_entry.id   5a9e071f4b710e4bb7e38b50f9a06bd5
#
_cell.length_a   1.000
_cell.length_b   1.000
_cell.length_c   1.000
_cell.angle_alpha   90.00
_cell.angle_beta   90.00
_cell.angle_gamma   90.00
#
_symmetry.space_group_name_H-M   'P 1'
#
loop_
_entity.id
_entity.type
_entity.pdbx_description
1 polymer ?
#
loop_
_entity_poly.entity_id
_entity_poly.type
_entity_poly.pdbx_seq_one_letter_code
_entity_poly.pdbx_strand_id
1 'polypeptide(L)'
;MSIKNFFLTFSSILILVSCGGGGGGGGSTSDSGSGSYGSGSSNSAPTITNTSLSISVVENQTSAFTVTATDSDNDSLTFTILNNDAGLFTISSSSGVVTFSTAPDFENPTDANEDNVYSLTASVSDGISSDSKDFTVTVTNDTSDDEVASAWDGTLVKDNSYAPYDKHATSYALILAGLPDVTDEFVINVANIANRILASNSSTNSTNRNTLLNGFITNKAFQRIGKTSMSSYSPALDEANYPGWDNINDTYDVVDFIWEATSDSDSQTKENQINSILEHLLHTITLGYDRVFNNWSYDDQNSELNLAMQQAVDMGHYNTTGMYTDVDDATKKRILAQEFAYWMILTGWDLKSSYAPDASPEWSVLTAAEMQTKLPLAHTLFT
;
A
#
# COMPACT_ATOMS: atom_id res chain seq x y z
N MET A 1 22.83 -12.47 -13.42
CA MET A 1 21.88 -11.75 -14.31
C MET A 1 21.39 -10.52 -13.57
N SER A 2 21.61 -9.33 -14.11
CA SER A 2 21.39 -8.06 -13.40
C SER A 2 19.89 -7.81 -13.19
N ILE A 3 19.45 -7.69 -11.94
CA ILE A 3 18.05 -7.34 -11.56
C ILE A 3 17.86 -5.81 -11.75
N LYS A 4 18.22 -5.28 -12.90
CA LYS A 4 17.86 -3.92 -13.31
C LYS A 4 16.69 -4.05 -14.27
N ASN A 5 15.57 -3.47 -13.91
CA ASN A 5 14.30 -3.30 -14.63
C ASN A 5 13.17 -4.24 -14.21
N PHE A 6 12.55 -3.95 -13.09
CA PHE A 6 11.16 -4.33 -12.87
C PHE A 6 10.41 -3.14 -12.24
N PHE A 7 10.18 -2.11 -13.04
CA PHE A 7 9.18 -1.09 -12.77
C PHE A 7 8.06 -1.28 -13.78
N LEU A 8 6.91 -1.78 -13.34
CA LEU A 8 5.68 -1.68 -14.11
C LEU A 8 5.14 -0.24 -13.94
N THR A 9 5.33 0.57 -14.95
CA THR A 9 4.62 1.83 -15.10
C THR A 9 3.23 1.52 -15.66
N PHE A 10 2.19 1.70 -14.84
CA PHE A 10 0.83 1.77 -15.35
C PHE A 10 0.64 3.09 -16.10
N SER A 11 0.56 3.00 -17.43
CA SER A 11 0.25 4.13 -18.30
C SER A 11 -1.26 4.29 -18.36
N SER A 12 -1.79 5.32 -17.73
CA SER A 12 -3.19 5.74 -17.87
C SER A 12 -3.41 6.33 -19.25
N ILE A 13 -4.24 5.69 -20.05
CA ILE A 13 -4.66 6.18 -21.37
C ILE A 13 -5.71 7.27 -21.13
N LEU A 14 -5.32 8.52 -21.38
CA LEU A 14 -6.22 9.67 -21.43
C LEU A 14 -6.87 9.74 -22.82
N ILE A 15 -8.17 9.47 -22.92
CA ILE A 15 -8.92 9.67 -24.16
C ILE A 15 -9.37 11.13 -24.22
N LEU A 16 -8.70 11.90 -25.06
CA LEU A 16 -9.13 13.24 -25.46
C LEU A 16 -10.25 13.11 -26.50
N VAL A 17 -11.46 13.50 -26.15
CA VAL A 17 -12.53 13.77 -27.13
C VAL A 17 -12.51 15.25 -27.43
N SER A 18 -12.02 15.58 -28.62
CA SER A 18 -12.15 16.88 -29.26
C SER A 18 -13.51 16.97 -29.92
N CYS A 19 -14.29 18.01 -29.62
CA CYS A 19 -15.38 18.44 -30.48
C CYS A 19 -15.22 19.93 -30.77
N GLY A 20 -14.90 20.20 -32.01
CA GLY A 20 -14.72 21.54 -32.52
C GLY A 20 -15.99 22.14 -33.12
N GLY A 21 -16.01 23.45 -33.16
CA GLY A 21 -16.24 24.14 -34.37
C GLY A 21 -17.54 24.89 -34.61
N GLY A 22 -17.40 26.16 -34.89
CA GLY A 22 -18.18 26.92 -35.85
C GLY A 22 -19.29 27.83 -35.23
N GLY A 23 -19.29 29.11 -35.30
CA GLY A 23 -18.93 30.00 -36.36
C GLY A 23 -20.15 30.71 -36.94
N GLY A 24 -20.17 32.08 -36.88
CA GLY A 24 -21.01 32.94 -37.68
C GLY A 24 -22.19 33.56 -36.91
N GLY A 25 -22.40 34.85 -36.84
CA GLY A 25 -22.30 35.92 -37.77
C GLY A 25 -23.48 36.85 -37.62
N GLY A 26 -23.26 38.09 -37.31
CA GLY A 26 -23.84 39.28 -37.84
C GLY A 26 -25.35 39.58 -37.70
N GLY A 27 -25.62 40.75 -37.18
CA GLY A 27 -26.91 41.42 -37.42
C GLY A 27 -27.12 42.59 -36.49
N SER A 28 -26.66 43.77 -36.93
CA SER A 28 -27.06 45.06 -36.35
C SER A 28 -28.53 45.39 -36.70
N THR A 29 -29.34 45.71 -35.72
CA THR A 29 -30.50 46.61 -35.93
C THR A 29 -30.62 47.54 -34.74
N SER A 30 -30.40 48.79 -35.02
CA SER A 30 -30.71 49.90 -34.14
C SER A 30 -32.25 50.08 -34.05
N ASP A 31 -32.73 50.02 -32.82
CA ASP A 31 -34.06 50.61 -32.58
C ASP A 31 -34.05 51.51 -31.35
N SER A 32 -34.45 52.79 -31.60
CA SER A 32 -34.50 53.82 -30.60
C SER A 32 -35.84 53.75 -29.91
N GLY A 33 -35.91 53.17 -28.75
CA GLY A 33 -37.09 53.19 -27.88
C GLY A 33 -36.77 53.94 -26.57
N SER A 34 -37.23 55.15 -26.43
CA SER A 34 -37.29 55.89 -25.17
C SER A 34 -38.20 55.16 -24.21
N GLY A 35 -37.61 54.51 -23.20
CA GLY A 35 -38.33 53.83 -22.14
C GLY A 35 -37.72 54.21 -20.78
N SER A 36 -38.53 54.88 -20.00
CA SER A 36 -38.55 55.05 -18.53
C SER A 36 -37.33 54.50 -17.79
N TYR A 37 -36.54 55.44 -17.23
CA TYR A 37 -35.51 55.08 -16.24
C TYR A 37 -36.20 54.59 -14.96
N GLY A 38 -36.43 53.26 -14.88
CA GLY A 38 -36.59 52.59 -13.62
C GLY A 38 -35.28 52.79 -12.87
N SER A 39 -35.35 53.22 -11.64
CA SER A 39 -34.22 53.21 -10.69
C SER A 39 -33.79 51.73 -10.57
N GLY A 40 -32.86 51.28 -11.44
CA GLY A 40 -32.23 50.01 -11.29
C GLY A 40 -31.41 50.06 -9.98
N SER A 41 -31.65 49.17 -9.07
CA SER A 41 -30.78 48.99 -7.94
C SER A 41 -29.38 48.71 -8.53
N SER A 42 -28.38 49.46 -8.10
CA SER A 42 -27.01 49.25 -8.55
C SER A 42 -26.55 47.94 -7.95
N ASN A 43 -26.06 47.03 -8.78
CA ASN A 43 -25.45 45.77 -8.29
C ASN A 43 -24.28 46.09 -7.37
N SER A 44 -24.28 45.48 -6.20
CA SER A 44 -23.15 45.46 -5.25
C SER A 44 -22.35 44.19 -5.46
N ALA A 45 -21.05 44.29 -5.46
CA ALA A 45 -20.21 43.09 -5.59
C ALA A 45 -20.29 42.18 -4.34
N PRO A 46 -20.26 40.88 -4.51
CA PRO A 46 -20.16 39.95 -3.38
C PRO A 46 -18.87 40.15 -2.62
N THR A 47 -18.83 39.74 -1.37
CA THR A 47 -17.65 39.86 -0.51
C THR A 47 -17.33 38.52 0.18
N ILE A 48 -16.11 38.01 0.03
CA ILE A 48 -15.63 36.85 0.75
C ILE A 48 -15.42 37.22 2.22
N THR A 49 -16.08 36.50 3.13
CA THR A 49 -16.16 36.79 4.57
C THR A 49 -15.22 35.97 5.43
N ASN A 50 -14.45 35.03 4.88
CA ASN A 50 -13.46 34.29 5.63
C ASN A 50 -12.51 35.25 6.37
N THR A 51 -12.42 35.08 7.68
CA THR A 51 -11.53 35.87 8.57
C THR A 51 -10.13 35.28 8.63
N SER A 52 -9.98 33.95 8.49
CA SER A 52 -8.69 33.29 8.35
C SER A 52 -8.46 32.92 6.89
N LEU A 53 -7.31 33.31 6.37
CA LEU A 53 -6.84 32.95 5.03
C LEU A 53 -5.72 31.88 5.09
N SER A 54 -5.28 31.52 6.31
CA SER A 54 -4.39 30.40 6.57
C SER A 54 -5.15 29.32 7.32
N ILE A 55 -5.20 28.14 6.74
CA ILE A 55 -5.94 26.98 7.21
C ILE A 55 -4.95 25.86 7.53
N SER A 56 -5.15 25.15 8.63
CA SER A 56 -4.42 23.93 8.97
C SER A 56 -5.34 22.74 8.79
N VAL A 57 -4.86 21.71 8.12
CA VAL A 57 -5.60 20.46 7.86
C VAL A 57 -4.69 19.30 8.20
N VAL A 58 -5.19 18.32 8.94
CA VAL A 58 -4.47 17.07 9.16
C VAL A 58 -4.48 16.27 7.85
N GLU A 59 -3.40 15.62 7.52
CA GLU A 59 -3.30 14.76 6.34
C GLU A 59 -4.34 13.63 6.28
N ASN A 60 -4.30 12.80 5.23
CA ASN A 60 -5.15 11.62 5.04
C ASN A 60 -6.65 11.90 4.91
N GLN A 61 -7.03 13.15 4.70
CA GLN A 61 -8.43 13.54 4.43
C GLN A 61 -8.54 14.51 3.26
N THR A 62 -9.60 14.39 2.50
CA THR A 62 -9.85 15.31 1.36
C THR A 62 -10.49 16.63 1.76
N SER A 63 -11.13 16.72 2.92
CA SER A 63 -11.78 17.95 3.37
C SER A 63 -10.75 19.02 3.70
N ALA A 64 -10.85 20.22 3.08
CA ALA A 64 -9.96 21.32 3.39
C ALA A 64 -10.70 22.42 4.22
N PHE A 65 -11.51 23.25 3.57
CA PHE A 65 -12.23 24.34 4.22
C PHE A 65 -13.44 24.80 3.38
N THR A 66 -14.14 25.81 3.85
CA THR A 66 -15.25 26.41 3.07
C THR A 66 -14.98 27.90 2.84
N VAL A 67 -15.07 28.34 1.59
CA VAL A 67 -15.13 29.77 1.23
C VAL A 67 -16.53 30.25 1.55
N THR A 68 -16.61 31.30 2.37
CA THR A 68 -17.87 31.94 2.74
C THR A 68 -17.96 33.34 2.13
N ALA A 69 -19.11 33.72 1.66
CA ALA A 69 -19.33 35.06 1.07
C ALA A 69 -20.72 35.57 1.39
N THR A 70 -20.87 36.90 1.28
CA THR A 70 -22.17 37.59 1.36
C THR A 70 -22.32 38.54 0.21
N ASP A 71 -23.57 38.74 -0.20
CA ASP A 71 -23.97 39.73 -1.18
C ASP A 71 -25.08 40.60 -0.57
N SER A 72 -24.99 41.95 -0.73
CA SER A 72 -25.95 42.88 -0.14
C SER A 72 -27.27 42.96 -0.89
N ASP A 73 -27.27 42.54 -2.14
CA ASP A 73 -28.47 42.47 -2.97
C ASP A 73 -29.15 41.10 -2.86
N ASN A 74 -28.50 40.15 -2.15
CA ASN A 74 -28.91 38.74 -1.98
C ASN A 74 -28.95 37.95 -3.29
N ASP A 75 -28.04 38.29 -4.21
CA ASP A 75 -27.91 37.56 -5.47
C ASP A 75 -27.34 36.16 -5.26
N SER A 76 -27.57 35.27 -6.21
CA SER A 76 -27.05 33.90 -6.17
C SER A 76 -25.54 33.88 -6.41
N LEU A 77 -24.78 33.33 -5.47
CA LEU A 77 -23.33 33.29 -5.53
C LEU A 77 -22.81 32.00 -6.18
N THR A 78 -21.79 32.16 -7.01
CA THR A 78 -21.06 31.04 -7.63
C THR A 78 -19.59 31.13 -7.26
N PHE A 79 -19.05 29.98 -6.74
CA PHE A 79 -17.68 29.89 -6.30
C PHE A 79 -16.81 29.18 -7.34
N THR A 80 -15.57 29.65 -7.53
CA THR A 80 -14.59 29.08 -8.46
C THR A 80 -13.18 29.18 -7.87
N ILE A 81 -12.25 28.38 -8.38
CA ILE A 81 -10.81 28.50 -8.11
C ILE A 81 -10.18 29.16 -9.34
N LEU A 82 -9.46 30.27 -9.13
CA LEU A 82 -8.73 31.00 -10.19
C LEU A 82 -7.29 30.51 -10.33
N ASN A 83 -6.65 30.19 -9.22
CA ASN A 83 -5.30 29.66 -9.17
C ASN A 83 -5.27 28.53 -8.14
N ASN A 84 -4.48 27.49 -8.39
CA ASN A 84 -4.53 26.25 -7.66
C ASN A 84 -3.16 25.56 -7.78
N ASP A 85 -2.50 25.38 -6.66
CA ASP A 85 -1.21 24.69 -6.60
C ASP A 85 -1.33 23.29 -7.25
N ALA A 86 -0.60 23.08 -8.35
CA ALA A 86 -0.58 21.86 -9.14
C ALA A 86 -1.96 21.26 -9.51
N GLY A 87 -3.07 22.02 -9.38
CA GLY A 87 -4.43 21.50 -9.62
C GLY A 87 -4.96 20.60 -8.51
N LEU A 88 -4.42 20.71 -7.31
CA LEU A 88 -4.67 19.78 -6.20
C LEU A 88 -6.01 20.01 -5.48
N PHE A 89 -6.70 21.15 -5.73
CA PHE A 89 -7.98 21.45 -5.09
C PHE A 89 -9.14 21.47 -6.06
N THR A 90 -10.32 21.18 -5.54
CA THR A 90 -11.62 21.42 -6.17
C THR A 90 -12.50 22.25 -5.25
N ILE A 91 -13.49 22.98 -5.81
CA ILE A 91 -14.46 23.75 -5.06
C ILE A 91 -15.89 23.46 -5.54
N SER A 92 -16.81 23.33 -4.60
CA SER A 92 -18.24 23.26 -4.93
C SER A 92 -18.75 24.64 -5.33
N SER A 93 -19.21 24.78 -6.57
CA SER A 93 -19.67 26.07 -7.12
C SER A 93 -20.87 26.68 -6.38
N SER A 94 -21.67 25.88 -5.68
CA SER A 94 -22.85 26.35 -4.95
C SER A 94 -22.65 26.51 -3.45
N SER A 95 -21.72 25.74 -2.84
CA SER A 95 -21.53 25.74 -1.40
C SER A 95 -20.21 26.34 -0.93
N GLY A 96 -19.27 26.59 -1.86
CA GLY A 96 -17.93 27.10 -1.52
C GLY A 96 -17.02 26.09 -0.78
N VAL A 97 -17.43 24.82 -0.65
CA VAL A 97 -16.61 23.77 -0.01
C VAL A 97 -15.41 23.46 -0.90
N VAL A 98 -14.21 23.61 -0.33
CA VAL A 98 -12.93 23.28 -0.95
C VAL A 98 -12.46 21.92 -0.45
N THR A 99 -12.05 21.07 -1.38
CA THR A 99 -11.49 19.74 -1.06
C THR A 99 -10.21 19.50 -1.84
N PHE A 100 -9.30 18.72 -1.29
CA PHE A 100 -8.22 18.14 -2.06
C PHE A 100 -8.76 17.13 -3.08
N SER A 101 -8.17 17.09 -4.26
CA SER A 101 -8.49 16.08 -5.30
C SER A 101 -8.07 14.68 -4.88
N THR A 102 -6.97 14.58 -4.11
CA THR A 102 -6.48 13.38 -3.44
C THR A 102 -6.09 13.78 -2.02
N ALA A 103 -6.35 12.95 -1.03
CA ALA A 103 -5.91 13.23 0.33
C ALA A 103 -4.39 13.47 0.36
N PRO A 104 -3.90 14.55 0.98
CA PRO A 104 -2.48 14.81 1.11
C PRO A 104 -1.84 13.82 2.08
N ASP A 105 -0.56 13.54 1.85
CA ASP A 105 0.33 12.71 2.66
C ASP A 105 1.48 13.62 3.09
N PHE A 106 1.66 13.83 4.41
CA PHE A 106 2.62 14.79 4.96
C PHE A 106 4.06 14.37 4.69
N GLU A 107 4.34 13.06 4.71
CA GLU A 107 5.67 12.49 4.45
C GLU A 107 6.04 12.51 2.96
N ASN A 108 5.02 12.65 2.08
CA ASN A 108 5.20 12.65 0.62
C ASN A 108 4.41 13.80 -0.04
N PRO A 109 4.75 15.05 0.27
CA PRO A 109 4.02 16.23 -0.20
C PRO A 109 4.04 16.32 -1.73
N THR A 110 2.91 16.79 -2.28
CA THR A 110 2.70 16.90 -3.74
C THR A 110 2.61 18.35 -4.21
N ASP A 111 2.83 19.32 -3.34
CA ASP A 111 2.98 20.72 -3.68
C ASP A 111 4.30 20.99 -4.43
N ALA A 112 4.40 22.15 -5.09
CA ALA A 112 5.49 22.42 -6.03
C ALA A 112 6.89 22.51 -5.38
N ASN A 113 6.97 22.79 -4.08
CA ASN A 113 8.20 22.95 -3.32
C ASN A 113 8.36 21.96 -2.16
N GLU A 114 7.44 20.99 -2.04
CA GLU A 114 7.48 19.89 -1.08
C GLU A 114 7.54 20.37 0.40
N ASP A 115 6.89 21.51 0.73
CA ASP A 115 6.90 22.07 2.09
C ASP A 115 5.57 21.88 2.85
N ASN A 116 4.61 21.13 2.31
CA ASN A 116 3.27 20.91 2.87
C ASN A 116 2.43 22.18 2.99
N VAL A 117 2.76 23.24 2.23
CA VAL A 117 2.06 24.52 2.23
C VAL A 117 1.49 24.81 0.84
N TYR A 118 0.23 24.59 0.70
CA TYR A 118 -0.52 24.69 -0.55
C TYR A 118 -1.19 26.03 -0.70
N SER A 119 -1.13 26.64 -1.88
CA SER A 119 -1.75 27.94 -2.19
C SER A 119 -2.88 27.81 -3.19
N LEU A 120 -3.96 28.52 -2.97
CA LEU A 120 -5.03 28.67 -3.95
C LEU A 120 -5.68 30.07 -3.88
N THR A 121 -6.18 30.53 -5.03
CA THR A 121 -7.00 31.75 -5.12
C THR A 121 -8.44 31.33 -5.38
N ALA A 122 -9.34 31.59 -4.43
CA ALA A 122 -10.79 31.38 -4.65
C ALA A 122 -11.48 32.68 -5.03
N SER A 123 -12.49 32.57 -5.87
CA SER A 123 -13.34 33.68 -6.32
C SER A 123 -14.80 33.36 -6.08
N VAL A 124 -15.59 34.38 -5.79
CA VAL A 124 -17.05 34.37 -5.74
C VAL A 124 -17.60 35.38 -6.72
N SER A 125 -18.66 35.03 -7.43
CA SER A 125 -19.36 35.92 -8.38
C SER A 125 -20.89 35.85 -8.19
N ASP A 126 -21.55 36.99 -8.35
CA ASP A 126 -22.99 37.14 -8.44
C ASP A 126 -23.52 37.09 -9.91
N GLY A 127 -22.62 36.90 -10.87
CA GLY A 127 -22.90 36.92 -12.31
C GLY A 127 -22.65 38.25 -12.99
N ILE A 128 -22.42 39.34 -12.23
CA ILE A 128 -22.13 40.70 -12.70
C ILE A 128 -20.78 41.19 -12.22
N SER A 129 -20.50 40.97 -10.94
CA SER A 129 -19.28 41.36 -10.22
C SER A 129 -18.66 40.17 -9.53
N SER A 130 -17.43 40.31 -9.03
CA SER A 130 -16.76 39.24 -8.31
C SER A 130 -15.80 39.78 -7.25
N ASP A 131 -15.51 38.95 -6.24
CA ASP A 131 -14.45 39.13 -5.27
C ASP A 131 -13.53 37.91 -5.27
N SER A 132 -12.27 38.06 -4.86
CA SER A 132 -11.32 36.96 -4.76
C SER A 132 -10.35 37.13 -3.60
N LYS A 133 -9.93 36.02 -3.01
CA LYS A 133 -8.92 35.97 -1.97
C LYS A 133 -7.98 34.77 -2.15
N ASP A 134 -6.73 35.01 -1.75
CA ASP A 134 -5.71 33.97 -1.66
C ASP A 134 -5.81 33.25 -0.32
N PHE A 135 -5.72 31.94 -0.36
CA PHE A 135 -5.74 31.06 0.80
C PHE A 135 -4.47 30.20 0.82
N THR A 136 -3.99 29.97 2.02
CA THR A 136 -2.89 29.03 2.27
C THR A 136 -3.42 27.89 3.11
N VAL A 137 -3.18 26.65 2.68
CA VAL A 137 -3.53 25.42 3.39
C VAL A 137 -2.24 24.74 3.81
N THR A 138 -2.01 24.65 5.11
CA THR A 138 -0.88 23.89 5.66
C THR A 138 -1.35 22.51 6.08
N VAL A 139 -0.78 21.48 5.48
CA VAL A 139 -0.99 20.10 5.91
C VAL A 139 -0.11 19.85 7.14
N THR A 140 -0.68 19.22 8.15
CA THR A 140 -0.01 18.85 9.41
C THR A 140 0.05 17.34 9.53
N ASN A 141 1.16 16.87 10.05
CA ASN A 141 1.45 15.45 10.26
C ASN A 141 0.46 14.81 11.27
N ASP A 142 -0.04 13.63 10.91
CA ASP A 142 -0.70 12.68 11.80
C ASP A 142 0.32 11.59 12.18
N THR A 143 1.01 11.77 13.28
CA THR A 143 2.07 10.85 13.71
C THR A 143 1.60 9.40 13.92
N SER A 144 0.33 9.10 13.73
CA SER A 144 -0.19 7.73 13.83
C SER A 144 0.16 6.88 12.61
N ASP A 145 0.53 7.51 11.48
CA ASP A 145 0.93 6.84 10.26
C ASP A 145 2.42 7.03 9.90
N ASP A 146 3.19 7.72 10.74
CA ASP A 146 4.65 7.81 10.62
C ASP A 146 5.30 6.42 10.55
N GLU A 147 6.34 6.30 9.74
CA GLU A 147 7.08 5.06 9.62
C GLU A 147 7.74 4.66 10.95
N VAL A 148 7.26 3.59 11.56
CA VAL A 148 7.69 3.12 12.88
C VAL A 148 8.97 2.27 12.84
N ALA A 149 9.44 1.89 11.66
CA ALA A 149 10.64 1.08 11.47
C ALA A 149 11.30 1.38 10.11
N SER A 150 12.62 1.47 10.12
CA SER A 150 13.38 1.88 8.93
C SER A 150 13.64 0.72 7.96
N ALA A 151 13.75 1.08 6.69
CA ALA A 151 14.31 0.21 5.67
C ALA A 151 15.70 -0.31 6.07
N TRP A 152 16.08 -1.48 5.58
CA TRP A 152 17.44 -1.97 5.72
C TRP A 152 18.42 -1.03 5.01
N ASP A 153 19.45 -0.59 5.72
CA ASP A 153 20.44 0.41 5.28
C ASP A 153 21.58 -0.16 4.42
N GLY A 154 21.55 -1.46 4.11
CA GLY A 154 22.62 -2.16 3.40
C GLY A 154 23.68 -2.79 4.31
N THR A 155 23.57 -2.63 5.62
CA THR A 155 24.56 -3.13 6.58
C THR A 155 24.24 -4.56 7.00
N LEU A 156 25.16 -5.50 6.74
CA LEU A 156 25.14 -6.83 7.35
C LEU A 156 25.95 -6.78 8.65
N VAL A 157 25.27 -6.97 9.76
CA VAL A 157 25.90 -7.03 11.08
C VAL A 157 26.44 -8.44 11.34
N LYS A 158 27.67 -8.55 11.85
CA LYS A 158 28.32 -9.83 12.20
C LYS A 158 28.65 -9.83 13.68
N ASP A 159 27.82 -10.49 14.45
CA ASP A 159 27.98 -10.63 15.90
C ASP A 159 27.22 -11.86 16.42
N ASN A 160 27.21 -12.07 17.73
CA ASN A 160 26.54 -13.18 18.38
C ASN A 160 25.22 -12.78 19.08
N SER A 161 24.61 -11.66 18.67
CA SER A 161 23.35 -11.17 19.26
C SER A 161 22.21 -12.17 19.13
N TYR A 162 22.26 -13.00 18.11
CA TYR A 162 21.27 -14.04 17.81
C TYR A 162 21.88 -15.43 17.73
N ALA A 163 22.82 -15.77 18.61
CA ALA A 163 23.47 -17.08 18.56
C ALA A 163 22.48 -18.24 18.52
N PRO A 164 22.69 -19.29 17.69
CA PRO A 164 23.91 -19.62 16.94
C PRO A 164 24.07 -18.90 15.59
N TYR A 165 23.17 -17.97 15.22
CA TYR A 165 23.29 -17.13 14.05
C TYR A 165 24.39 -16.09 14.28
N ASP A 166 25.35 -15.96 13.36
CA ASP A 166 26.54 -15.11 13.50
C ASP A 166 26.50 -13.85 12.60
N LYS A 167 25.44 -13.71 11.82
CA LYS A 167 25.20 -12.55 10.96
C LYS A 167 23.72 -12.25 10.84
N HIS A 168 23.38 -10.96 10.73
CA HIS A 168 21.99 -10.54 10.57
C HIS A 168 21.84 -9.22 9.82
N ALA A 169 20.66 -9.00 9.26
CA ALA A 169 20.16 -7.75 8.74
C ALA A 169 18.79 -7.48 9.37
N THR A 170 18.38 -6.22 9.44
CA THR A 170 17.02 -5.87 9.90
C THR A 170 16.37 -4.99 8.86
N SER A 171 15.21 -5.40 8.38
CA SER A 171 14.39 -4.66 7.42
C SER A 171 13.03 -4.39 8.00
N TYR A 172 12.68 -3.14 8.25
CA TYR A 172 11.40 -2.73 8.81
C TYR A 172 11.00 -3.54 10.06
N ALA A 173 11.93 -3.68 11.00
CA ALA A 173 11.83 -4.45 12.23
C ALA A 173 11.79 -5.99 12.06
N LEU A 174 11.75 -6.53 10.85
CA LEU A 174 11.95 -7.96 10.60
C LEU A 174 13.44 -8.29 10.69
N ILE A 175 13.80 -9.18 11.63
CA ILE A 175 15.16 -9.67 11.82
C ILE A 175 15.40 -10.84 10.87
N LEU A 176 16.48 -10.79 10.09
CA LEU A 176 16.89 -11.78 9.11
C LEU A 176 18.26 -12.30 9.52
N ALA A 177 18.33 -13.48 10.14
CA ALA A 177 19.57 -13.98 10.73
C ALA A 177 20.07 -15.25 10.05
N GLY A 178 21.34 -15.23 9.66
CA GLY A 178 22.03 -16.32 8.97
C GLY A 178 22.92 -17.15 9.89
N LEU A 179 22.85 -18.47 9.74
CA LEU A 179 23.78 -19.41 10.35
C LEU A 179 25.23 -19.21 9.81
N PRO A 180 26.27 -19.62 10.54
CA PRO A 180 27.66 -19.34 10.18
C PRO A 180 28.10 -19.81 8.79
N ASP A 181 27.53 -20.89 8.27
CA ASP A 181 27.88 -21.46 6.96
C ASP A 181 27.11 -20.83 5.78
N VAL A 182 26.09 -20.00 6.06
CA VAL A 182 25.39 -19.23 5.02
C VAL A 182 26.27 -18.12 4.49
N THR A 183 26.25 -17.89 3.18
CA THR A 183 27.03 -16.80 2.60
C THR A 183 26.44 -15.43 2.96
N ASP A 184 27.31 -14.44 3.12
CA ASP A 184 26.88 -13.04 3.34
C ASP A 184 25.98 -12.55 2.21
N GLU A 185 26.34 -12.89 0.96
CA GLU A 185 25.60 -12.54 -0.23
C GLU A 185 24.14 -13.05 -0.18
N PHE A 186 23.94 -14.26 0.35
CA PHE A 186 22.60 -14.83 0.44
C PHE A 186 21.74 -14.07 1.46
N VAL A 187 22.26 -13.78 2.67
CA VAL A 187 21.55 -12.99 3.67
C VAL A 187 21.22 -11.60 3.15
N ILE A 188 22.16 -10.96 2.45
CA ILE A 188 21.98 -9.65 1.79
C ILE A 188 20.85 -9.72 0.73
N ASN A 189 20.80 -10.79 -0.05
CA ASN A 189 19.75 -10.97 -1.06
C ASN A 189 18.37 -11.15 -0.41
N VAL A 190 18.26 -11.93 0.66
CA VAL A 190 17.02 -12.08 1.43
C VAL A 190 16.59 -10.74 2.02
N ALA A 191 17.51 -9.97 2.59
CA ALA A 191 17.23 -8.64 3.15
C ALA A 191 16.76 -7.65 2.07
N ASN A 192 17.35 -7.67 0.88
CA ASN A 192 16.91 -6.86 -0.25
C ASN A 192 15.48 -7.21 -0.71
N ILE A 193 15.12 -8.49 -0.68
CA ILE A 193 13.76 -8.93 -1.05
C ILE A 193 12.77 -8.50 0.02
N ALA A 194 13.07 -8.74 1.31
CA ALA A 194 12.25 -8.31 2.43
C ALA A 194 12.02 -6.79 2.40
N ASN A 195 13.09 -6.02 2.16
CA ASN A 195 13.03 -4.56 2.05
C ASN A 195 12.09 -4.07 0.94
N ARG A 196 12.03 -4.79 -0.20
CA ARG A 196 11.12 -4.45 -1.30
C ARG A 196 9.67 -4.82 -1.02
N ILE A 197 9.44 -5.94 -0.33
CA ILE A 197 8.09 -6.39 0.04
C ILE A 197 7.48 -5.43 1.06
N LEU A 198 8.27 -4.97 2.03
CA LEU A 198 7.82 -4.14 3.15
C LEU A 198 7.87 -2.63 2.85
N ALA A 199 8.48 -2.22 1.73
CA ALA A 199 8.55 -0.81 1.34
C ALA A 199 7.16 -0.21 1.06
N SER A 200 6.94 1.02 1.51
CA SER A 200 5.76 1.79 1.16
C SER A 200 5.80 2.26 -0.31
N ASN A 201 4.64 2.50 -0.86
CA ASN A 201 4.43 3.13 -2.17
C ASN A 201 3.13 3.92 -2.13
N SER A 202 2.81 4.65 -3.19
CA SER A 202 1.61 5.49 -3.30
C SER A 202 0.27 4.78 -3.12
N SER A 203 0.25 3.46 -3.11
CA SER A 203 -0.96 2.65 -2.88
C SER A 203 -0.94 1.95 -1.51
N THR A 204 0.10 2.16 -0.71
CA THR A 204 0.22 1.54 0.61
C THR A 204 -0.69 2.26 1.59
N ASN A 205 -1.51 1.50 2.34
CA ASN A 205 -2.20 2.03 3.50
C ASN A 205 -1.18 2.16 4.65
N SER A 206 -0.75 3.39 4.94
CA SER A 206 0.28 3.69 5.96
C SER A 206 -0.13 3.22 7.35
N THR A 207 -1.38 3.43 7.77
CA THR A 207 -1.89 2.98 9.06
C THR A 207 -1.81 1.46 9.21
N ASN A 208 -2.27 0.69 8.22
CA ASN A 208 -2.19 -0.77 8.26
C ASN A 208 -0.74 -1.24 8.24
N ARG A 209 0.11 -0.61 7.43
CA ARG A 209 1.53 -0.93 7.37
C ARG A 209 2.21 -0.68 8.72
N ASN A 210 1.99 0.47 9.36
CA ASN A 210 2.55 0.78 10.68
C ASN A 210 2.02 -0.15 11.77
N THR A 211 0.76 -0.56 11.70
CA THR A 211 0.21 -1.60 12.59
C THR A 211 0.98 -2.92 12.44
N LEU A 212 1.27 -3.34 11.21
CA LEU A 212 2.08 -4.54 10.94
C LEU A 212 3.51 -4.39 11.49
N LEU A 213 4.18 -3.27 11.21
CA LEU A 213 5.56 -3.02 11.65
C LEU A 213 5.67 -2.93 13.18
N ASN A 214 4.70 -2.31 13.85
CA ASN A 214 4.56 -2.35 15.30
C ASN A 214 4.35 -3.77 15.83
N GLY A 215 3.59 -4.58 15.11
CA GLY A 215 3.44 -6.01 15.37
C GLY A 215 4.78 -6.75 15.29
N PHE A 216 5.60 -6.47 14.30
CA PHE A 216 6.95 -7.04 14.18
C PHE A 216 7.85 -6.64 15.36
N ILE A 217 7.80 -5.39 15.79
CA ILE A 217 8.56 -4.91 16.96
C ILE A 217 8.09 -5.64 18.22
N THR A 218 6.78 -5.65 18.47
CA THR A 218 6.17 -6.21 19.69
C THR A 218 6.41 -7.71 19.82
N ASN A 219 6.22 -8.45 18.72
CA ASN A 219 6.34 -9.91 18.69
C ASN A 219 7.77 -10.35 18.33
N LYS A 220 8.67 -9.41 18.01
CA LYS A 220 10.06 -9.70 17.63
C LYS A 220 10.13 -10.64 16.42
N ALA A 221 9.53 -10.21 15.30
CA ALA A 221 9.49 -11.01 14.07
C ALA A 221 10.89 -11.41 13.60
N PHE A 222 11.09 -12.69 13.33
CA PHE A 222 12.41 -13.25 13.06
C PHE A 222 12.33 -14.29 11.94
N GLN A 223 13.21 -14.13 10.95
CA GLN A 223 13.39 -15.08 9.85
C GLN A 223 14.74 -15.79 10.00
N ARG A 224 14.68 -17.08 10.14
CA ARG A 224 15.86 -17.95 10.19
C ARG A 224 16.37 -18.21 8.77
N ILE A 225 17.71 -18.13 8.60
CA ILE A 225 18.38 -18.42 7.33
C ILE A 225 19.50 -19.41 7.58
N GLY A 226 19.47 -20.52 6.87
CA GLY A 226 20.45 -21.60 7.02
C GLY A 226 20.97 -22.09 5.68
N LYS A 227 21.76 -23.17 5.76
CA LYS A 227 22.32 -23.86 4.60
C LYS A 227 22.07 -25.34 4.76
N THR A 228 21.37 -25.94 3.85
CA THR A 228 21.11 -27.37 3.86
C THR A 228 21.31 -27.96 2.48
N SER A 229 21.76 -29.23 2.43
CA SER A 229 21.66 -29.98 1.20
C SER A 229 20.20 -30.41 1.06
N MET A 230 19.54 -29.93 0.03
CA MET A 230 18.11 -30.03 -0.20
C MET A 230 17.50 -31.42 -0.21
N SER A 231 18.31 -32.48 -0.29
CA SER A 231 17.83 -33.85 -0.16
C SER A 231 17.34 -34.21 1.24
N SER A 232 17.56 -33.34 2.22
CA SER A 232 17.18 -33.59 3.61
C SER A 232 17.16 -32.31 4.44
N TYR A 233 16.13 -31.45 4.28
CA TYR A 233 15.79 -30.55 5.37
C TYR A 233 15.50 -31.43 6.60
N SER A 234 16.38 -31.37 7.58
CA SER A 234 16.23 -32.12 8.82
C SER A 234 16.57 -31.17 9.97
N PRO A 235 15.58 -30.72 10.74
CA PRO A 235 15.82 -29.96 11.96
C PRO A 235 16.84 -30.65 12.89
N ALA A 236 16.87 -31.96 12.89
CA ALA A 236 17.84 -32.72 13.67
C ALA A 236 19.30 -32.57 13.19
N LEU A 237 19.52 -32.33 11.89
CA LEU A 237 20.88 -32.06 11.38
C LEU A 237 21.32 -30.65 11.72
N ASP A 238 20.39 -29.70 11.70
CA ASP A 238 20.67 -28.31 12.06
C ASP A 238 20.97 -28.21 13.56
N GLU A 239 20.24 -28.91 14.42
CA GLU A 239 20.56 -28.99 15.86
C GLU A 239 21.92 -29.65 16.11
N ALA A 240 22.31 -30.67 15.33
CA ALA A 240 23.61 -31.30 15.45
C ALA A 240 24.77 -30.39 15.02
N ASN A 241 24.57 -29.56 14.01
CA ASN A 241 25.57 -28.63 13.49
C ASN A 241 25.60 -27.30 14.24
N TYR A 242 24.43 -26.82 14.67
CA TYR A 242 24.21 -25.54 15.33
C TYR A 242 23.32 -25.72 16.57
N PRO A 243 23.85 -26.28 17.68
CA PRO A 243 23.06 -26.52 18.89
C PRO A 243 22.31 -25.26 19.35
N GLY A 244 21.02 -25.39 19.60
CA GLY A 244 20.17 -24.30 20.03
C GLY A 244 19.69 -23.38 18.90
N TRP A 245 19.79 -23.81 17.64
CA TRP A 245 19.31 -23.00 16.48
C TRP A 245 17.82 -22.69 16.53
N ASP A 246 17.01 -23.53 17.17
CA ASP A 246 15.58 -23.35 17.36
C ASP A 246 15.21 -22.68 18.70
N ASN A 247 16.15 -22.52 19.63
CA ASN A 247 15.91 -21.82 20.90
C ASN A 247 15.48 -20.36 20.71
N ILE A 248 15.74 -19.81 19.53
CA ILE A 248 15.28 -18.49 19.15
C ILE A 248 13.72 -18.40 19.21
N ASN A 249 13.02 -19.52 19.02
CA ASN A 249 11.57 -19.59 19.08
C ASN A 249 10.99 -19.23 20.46
N ASP A 250 11.77 -19.40 21.53
CA ASP A 250 11.35 -19.06 22.89
C ASP A 250 11.27 -17.55 23.13
N THR A 251 11.92 -16.77 22.28
CA THR A 251 12.06 -15.31 22.45
C THR A 251 11.48 -14.51 21.29
N TYR A 252 11.48 -15.09 20.10
CA TYR A 252 11.14 -14.42 18.84
C TYR A 252 9.96 -15.11 18.16
N ASP A 253 9.14 -14.34 17.43
CA ASP A 253 8.05 -14.87 16.60
C ASP A 253 8.65 -15.41 15.30
N VAL A 254 8.72 -16.70 15.20
CA VAL A 254 9.36 -17.44 14.11
C VAL A 254 8.36 -18.39 13.49
N VAL A 255 8.30 -18.41 12.16
CA VAL A 255 7.48 -19.40 11.45
C VAL A 255 8.35 -20.42 10.77
N ASP A 256 9.29 -19.94 9.96
CA ASP A 256 9.82 -20.71 8.89
C ASP A 256 11.34 -20.55 8.74
N PHE A 257 11.89 -21.25 7.79
CA PHE A 257 13.33 -21.34 7.58
C PHE A 257 13.65 -21.17 6.09
N ILE A 258 14.45 -20.16 5.75
CA ILE A 258 15.01 -19.99 4.41
C ILE A 258 16.37 -20.66 4.35
N TRP A 259 16.68 -21.38 3.29
CA TRP A 259 17.98 -22.02 3.14
C TRP A 259 18.66 -21.65 1.82
N GLU A 260 19.98 -21.47 1.90
CA GLU A 260 20.85 -21.29 0.74
C GLU A 260 21.13 -22.64 0.08
N ALA A 261 20.80 -22.80 -1.20
CA ALA A 261 21.09 -24.02 -1.95
C ALA A 261 22.60 -24.22 -2.13
N THR A 262 23.06 -25.45 -1.88
CA THR A 262 24.50 -25.78 -1.90
C THR A 262 25.02 -26.19 -3.26
N SER A 263 24.13 -26.61 -4.20
CA SER A 263 24.53 -27.03 -5.54
C SER A 263 23.40 -26.86 -6.55
N ASP A 264 23.75 -26.76 -7.83
CA ASP A 264 22.78 -26.70 -8.94
C ASP A 264 22.10 -28.05 -9.22
N SER A 265 22.50 -29.13 -8.51
CA SER A 265 21.86 -30.45 -8.58
C SER A 265 20.71 -30.60 -7.58
N ASP A 266 20.55 -29.65 -6.67
CA ASP A 266 19.42 -29.62 -5.75
C ASP A 266 18.16 -29.30 -6.54
N SER A 267 17.02 -29.84 -6.11
CA SER A 267 15.71 -29.60 -6.74
C SER A 267 15.30 -28.11 -6.75
N GLN A 268 16.12 -27.28 -6.15
CA GLN A 268 16.08 -25.82 -6.22
C GLN A 268 17.39 -25.31 -6.81
N THR A 269 17.43 -25.11 -8.10
CA THR A 269 18.50 -24.37 -8.75
C THR A 269 18.56 -22.94 -8.20
N LYS A 270 19.69 -22.25 -8.35
CA LYS A 270 19.80 -20.83 -7.97
C LYS A 270 18.66 -19.96 -8.58
N GLU A 271 18.08 -20.39 -9.69
CA GLU A 271 16.94 -19.72 -10.33
C GLU A 271 15.63 -19.94 -9.53
N ASN A 272 15.46 -21.10 -8.88
CA ASN A 272 14.30 -21.41 -8.06
C ASN A 272 14.43 -20.94 -6.61
N GLN A 273 15.61 -20.50 -6.17
CA GLN A 273 15.80 -20.00 -4.80
C GLN A 273 14.95 -18.77 -4.50
N ILE A 274 14.68 -17.92 -5.49
CA ILE A 274 13.84 -16.73 -5.30
C ILE A 274 12.41 -17.12 -4.91
N ASN A 275 11.90 -18.24 -5.43
CA ASN A 275 10.55 -18.73 -5.11
C ASN A 275 10.48 -19.13 -3.64
N SER A 276 11.46 -19.91 -3.19
CA SER A 276 11.56 -20.34 -1.77
C SER A 276 11.76 -19.14 -0.83
N ILE A 277 12.58 -18.17 -1.22
CA ILE A 277 12.74 -16.94 -0.43
C ILE A 277 11.42 -16.18 -0.32
N LEU A 278 10.70 -16.01 -1.42
CA LEU A 278 9.41 -15.30 -1.43
C LEU A 278 8.36 -16.04 -0.57
N GLU A 279 8.26 -17.38 -0.72
CA GLU A 279 7.35 -18.21 0.04
C GLU A 279 7.57 -18.04 1.55
N HIS A 280 8.77 -18.31 2.02
CA HIS A 280 9.06 -18.28 3.44
C HIS A 280 9.10 -16.86 4.06
N LEU A 281 9.46 -15.82 3.28
CA LEU A 281 9.29 -14.44 3.71
C LEU A 281 7.82 -14.06 3.84
N LEU A 282 6.98 -14.47 2.89
CA LEU A 282 5.55 -14.22 2.96
C LEU A 282 4.90 -14.98 4.12
N HIS A 283 5.35 -16.19 4.45
CA HIS A 283 4.91 -16.89 5.66
C HIS A 283 5.21 -16.08 6.92
N THR A 284 6.42 -15.55 7.05
CA THR A 284 6.79 -14.72 8.20
C THR A 284 6.01 -13.39 8.23
N ILE A 285 5.82 -12.73 7.09
CA ILE A 285 5.05 -11.49 7.00
C ILE A 285 3.58 -11.73 7.32
N THR A 286 2.97 -12.79 6.80
CA THR A 286 1.57 -13.11 7.04
C THR A 286 1.30 -13.63 8.45
N LEU A 287 2.31 -14.20 9.14
CA LEU A 287 2.25 -14.40 10.59
C LEU A 287 2.11 -13.05 11.30
N GLY A 288 2.84 -12.02 10.89
CA GLY A 288 2.65 -10.67 11.40
C GLY A 288 1.22 -10.16 11.23
N TYR A 289 0.60 -10.42 10.06
CA TYR A 289 -0.83 -10.09 9.85
C TYR A 289 -1.74 -10.88 10.82
N ASP A 290 -1.52 -12.18 11.00
CA ASP A 290 -2.26 -13.02 11.98
C ASP A 290 -2.22 -12.41 13.40
N ARG A 291 -1.08 -11.82 13.78
CA ARG A 291 -0.88 -11.22 15.12
C ARG A 291 -1.60 -9.91 15.34
N VAL A 292 -1.82 -9.11 14.30
CA VAL A 292 -2.30 -7.74 14.46
C VAL A 292 -3.65 -7.44 13.80
N PHE A 293 -4.10 -8.29 12.85
CA PHE A 293 -5.36 -8.10 12.13
C PHE A 293 -6.30 -9.28 12.34
N ASN A 294 -7.43 -9.07 13.03
CA ASN A 294 -8.41 -10.12 13.28
C ASN A 294 -8.96 -10.80 12.02
N ASN A 295 -9.07 -10.06 10.91
CA ASN A 295 -9.52 -10.60 9.63
C ASN A 295 -8.48 -11.53 8.96
N TRP A 296 -7.23 -11.50 9.40
CA TRP A 296 -6.15 -12.39 8.96
C TRP A 296 -5.85 -13.52 9.94
N SER A 297 -6.61 -13.69 11.01
CA SER A 297 -6.37 -14.73 12.01
C SER A 297 -6.40 -16.12 11.41
N TYR A 298 -5.35 -16.91 11.67
CA TYR A 298 -5.28 -18.33 11.30
C TYR A 298 -6.19 -19.20 12.17
N ASP A 299 -6.39 -18.82 13.43
CA ASP A 299 -7.13 -19.61 14.42
C ASP A 299 -8.63 -19.35 14.41
N ASP A 300 -9.07 -18.14 14.06
CA ASP A 300 -10.50 -17.81 13.95
C ASP A 300 -11.06 -18.32 12.62
N GLN A 301 -11.90 -19.35 12.69
CA GLN A 301 -12.55 -19.95 11.52
C GLN A 301 -13.51 -18.98 10.80
N ASN A 302 -13.87 -17.86 11.41
CA ASN A 302 -14.70 -16.81 10.82
C ASN A 302 -13.88 -15.61 10.34
N SER A 303 -12.55 -15.65 10.44
CA SER A 303 -11.71 -14.62 9.83
C SER A 303 -11.92 -14.57 8.31
N GLU A 304 -11.74 -13.41 7.72
CA GLU A 304 -11.87 -13.26 6.26
C GLU A 304 -10.90 -14.18 5.53
N LEU A 305 -9.69 -14.40 6.08
CA LEU A 305 -8.70 -15.33 5.53
C LEU A 305 -9.23 -16.77 5.49
N ASN A 306 -9.75 -17.28 6.60
CA ASN A 306 -10.28 -18.65 6.67
C ASN A 306 -11.53 -18.83 5.80
N LEU A 307 -12.39 -17.81 5.72
CA LEU A 307 -13.56 -17.84 4.83
C LEU A 307 -13.16 -17.83 3.35
N ALA A 308 -12.14 -17.03 2.98
CA ALA A 308 -11.60 -17.01 1.63
C ALA A 308 -10.90 -18.33 1.27
N MET A 309 -10.14 -18.91 2.20
CA MET A 309 -9.54 -20.24 2.04
C MET A 309 -10.59 -21.31 1.83
N GLN A 310 -11.65 -21.34 2.65
CA GLN A 310 -12.73 -22.32 2.50
C GLN A 310 -13.44 -22.17 1.15
N GLN A 311 -13.69 -20.94 0.69
CA GLN A 311 -14.22 -20.71 -0.66
C GLN A 311 -13.31 -21.33 -1.73
N ALA A 312 -12.00 -21.13 -1.63
CA ALA A 312 -11.06 -21.68 -2.61
C ALA A 312 -11.03 -23.21 -2.61
N VAL A 313 -11.15 -23.85 -1.44
CA VAL A 313 -11.26 -25.30 -1.30
C VAL A 313 -12.56 -25.81 -1.92
N ASP A 314 -13.71 -25.22 -1.59
CA ASP A 314 -15.04 -25.63 -2.06
C ASP A 314 -15.18 -25.48 -3.59
N MET A 315 -14.52 -24.49 -4.17
CA MET A 315 -14.50 -24.25 -5.61
C MET A 315 -13.43 -25.06 -6.34
N GLY A 316 -12.60 -25.84 -5.62
CA GLY A 316 -11.56 -26.70 -6.19
C GLY A 316 -10.35 -25.94 -6.73
N HIS A 317 -10.13 -24.71 -6.26
CA HIS A 317 -8.98 -23.89 -6.62
C HIS A 317 -7.82 -23.99 -5.64
N TYR A 318 -8.07 -24.49 -4.43
CA TYR A 318 -7.08 -24.85 -3.43
C TYR A 318 -7.26 -26.31 -3.02
N ASN A 319 -6.34 -27.18 -3.43
CA ASN A 319 -6.42 -28.61 -3.12
C ASN A 319 -5.57 -28.97 -1.91
N THR A 320 -6.22 -29.24 -0.80
CA THR A 320 -5.59 -29.59 0.48
C THR A 320 -5.57 -31.10 0.76
N THR A 321 -5.95 -31.92 -0.21
CA THR A 321 -6.08 -33.37 -0.06
C THR A 321 -4.74 -34.04 0.19
N GLY A 322 -4.61 -34.72 1.33
CA GLY A 322 -3.40 -35.45 1.68
C GLY A 322 -2.26 -34.58 2.20
N MET A 323 -2.46 -33.26 2.35
CA MET A 323 -1.45 -32.36 2.93
C MET A 323 -1.43 -32.50 4.45
N TYR A 324 -0.23 -32.38 5.04
CA TYR A 324 0.01 -32.28 6.49
C TYR A 324 -0.77 -33.30 7.32
N THR A 325 -0.61 -34.60 6.97
CA THR A 325 -1.31 -35.73 7.61
C THR A 325 -0.62 -36.22 8.90
N ASP A 326 0.55 -35.72 9.18
CA ASP A 326 1.44 -36.08 10.29
C ASP A 326 1.37 -35.12 11.48
N VAL A 327 0.54 -34.07 11.38
CA VAL A 327 0.30 -33.10 12.45
C VAL A 327 -1.15 -33.16 12.94
N ASP A 328 -1.42 -32.57 14.09
CA ASP A 328 -2.79 -32.45 14.62
C ASP A 328 -3.66 -31.49 13.79
N ASP A 329 -4.97 -31.60 13.93
CA ASP A 329 -5.92 -30.83 13.11
C ASP A 329 -5.81 -29.31 13.28
N ALA A 330 -5.44 -28.82 14.46
CA ALA A 330 -5.30 -27.39 14.70
C ALA A 330 -4.04 -26.85 14.00
N THR A 331 -2.92 -27.54 14.17
CA THR A 331 -1.67 -27.23 13.47
C THR A 331 -1.86 -27.29 11.96
N LYS A 332 -2.54 -28.34 11.44
CA LYS A 332 -2.85 -28.47 10.02
C LYS A 332 -3.62 -27.25 9.49
N LYS A 333 -4.64 -26.80 10.20
CA LYS A 333 -5.46 -25.64 9.78
C LYS A 333 -4.62 -24.37 9.69
N ARG A 334 -3.76 -24.12 10.67
CA ARG A 334 -2.85 -22.97 10.66
C ARG A 334 -1.90 -23.00 9.47
N ILE A 335 -1.27 -24.14 9.20
CA ILE A 335 -0.37 -24.29 8.05
C ILE A 335 -1.14 -24.07 6.75
N LEU A 336 -2.33 -24.65 6.59
CA LEU A 336 -3.14 -24.45 5.38
C LEU A 336 -3.56 -22.99 5.17
N ALA A 337 -3.88 -22.26 6.24
CA ALA A 337 -4.21 -20.84 6.16
C ALA A 337 -2.98 -20.00 5.77
N GLN A 338 -1.79 -20.35 6.27
CA GLN A 338 -0.53 -19.71 5.93
C GLN A 338 -0.15 -19.93 4.45
N GLU A 339 -0.24 -21.17 3.97
CA GLU A 339 -0.02 -21.52 2.56
C GLU A 339 -1.03 -20.81 1.64
N PHE A 340 -2.30 -20.78 2.05
CA PHE A 340 -3.33 -20.06 1.30
C PHE A 340 -3.01 -18.57 1.20
N ALA A 341 -2.57 -17.93 2.28
CA ALA A 341 -2.18 -16.52 2.29
C ALA A 341 -1.04 -16.24 1.31
N TYR A 342 -0.02 -17.11 1.27
CA TYR A 342 1.07 -17.06 0.31
C TYR A 342 0.56 -17.12 -1.14
N TRP A 343 -0.25 -18.12 -1.48
CA TRP A 343 -0.80 -18.27 -2.83
C TRP A 343 -1.66 -17.09 -3.25
N MET A 344 -2.49 -16.58 -2.34
CA MET A 344 -3.35 -15.42 -2.57
C MET A 344 -2.53 -14.18 -2.89
N ILE A 345 -1.50 -13.87 -2.09
CA ILE A 345 -0.65 -12.70 -2.27
C ILE A 345 0.15 -12.81 -3.58
N LEU A 346 0.78 -13.95 -3.82
CA LEU A 346 1.58 -14.18 -5.03
C LEU A 346 0.73 -14.03 -6.31
N THR A 347 -0.52 -14.53 -6.27
CA THR A 347 -1.50 -14.40 -7.35
C THR A 347 -1.98 -12.96 -7.50
N GLY A 348 -2.29 -12.29 -6.39
CA GLY A 348 -2.73 -10.89 -6.37
C GLY A 348 -1.70 -9.91 -6.92
N TRP A 349 -0.42 -10.23 -6.78
CA TRP A 349 0.69 -9.49 -7.39
C TRP A 349 0.98 -9.88 -8.84
N ASP A 350 0.21 -10.80 -9.45
CA ASP A 350 0.46 -11.36 -10.78
C ASP A 350 1.84 -12.06 -10.92
N LEU A 351 2.41 -12.53 -9.81
CA LEU A 351 3.74 -13.16 -9.77
C LEU A 351 3.69 -14.69 -9.89
N LYS A 352 2.51 -15.31 -9.75
CA LYS A 352 2.34 -16.78 -9.74
C LYS A 352 2.95 -17.46 -10.96
N SER A 353 2.72 -16.92 -12.15
CA SER A 353 3.25 -17.50 -13.40
C SER A 353 4.76 -17.32 -13.58
N SER A 354 5.37 -16.35 -12.89
CA SER A 354 6.82 -16.06 -12.97
C SER A 354 7.64 -16.84 -11.95
N TYR A 355 7.11 -16.99 -10.73
CA TYR A 355 7.85 -17.54 -9.59
C TYR A 355 7.36 -18.91 -9.11
N ALA A 356 6.20 -19.35 -9.55
CA ALA A 356 5.70 -20.70 -9.33
C ALA A 356 4.89 -21.17 -10.55
N PRO A 357 5.52 -21.25 -11.75
CA PRO A 357 4.82 -21.50 -13.03
C PRO A 357 4.17 -22.88 -13.07
N ASP A 358 4.87 -23.88 -12.60
CA ASP A 358 4.34 -25.23 -12.51
C ASP A 358 3.34 -25.23 -11.37
N ALA A 359 2.08 -25.10 -11.78
CA ALA A 359 1.00 -25.19 -10.84
C ALA A 359 1.27 -26.41 -9.96
N SER A 360 1.66 -26.16 -8.74
CA SER A 360 1.42 -27.14 -7.71
C SER A 360 -0.01 -27.61 -7.93
N PRO A 361 -0.33 -28.90 -7.92
CA PRO A 361 -1.72 -29.36 -7.99
C PRO A 361 -2.58 -28.74 -6.88
N GLU A 362 -1.93 -28.03 -6.00
CA GLU A 362 -2.45 -27.35 -4.84
C GLU A 362 -3.22 -26.07 -5.19
N TRP A 363 -2.72 -25.24 -6.10
CA TRP A 363 -3.32 -23.93 -6.43
C TRP A 363 -3.49 -23.73 -7.93
N SER A 364 -4.70 -23.33 -8.38
CA SER A 364 -5.04 -23.24 -9.79
C SER A 364 -5.39 -21.86 -10.33
N VAL A 365 -5.26 -20.80 -9.50
CA VAL A 365 -5.53 -19.41 -9.91
C VAL A 365 -4.21 -18.71 -10.24
N LEU A 366 -4.09 -18.10 -11.42
CA LEU A 366 -2.82 -17.64 -11.95
C LEU A 366 -2.63 -16.13 -11.89
N THR A 367 -3.72 -15.34 -11.90
CA THR A 367 -3.64 -13.88 -11.98
C THR A 367 -4.63 -13.20 -11.01
N ALA A 368 -4.37 -11.93 -10.69
CA ALA A 368 -5.28 -11.09 -9.91
C ALA A 368 -6.68 -11.00 -10.55
N ALA A 369 -6.74 -10.88 -11.88
CA ALA A 369 -8.00 -10.84 -12.62
C ALA A 369 -8.79 -12.16 -12.54
N GLU A 370 -8.10 -13.31 -12.58
CA GLU A 370 -8.72 -14.59 -12.30
C GLU A 370 -9.20 -14.72 -10.87
N MET A 371 -8.40 -14.25 -9.89
CA MET A 371 -8.76 -14.26 -8.49
C MET A 371 -10.03 -13.44 -8.25
N GLN A 372 -10.15 -12.26 -8.86
CA GLN A 372 -11.34 -11.43 -8.77
C GLN A 372 -12.63 -12.16 -9.19
N THR A 373 -12.54 -12.97 -10.23
CA THR A 373 -13.71 -13.69 -10.78
C THR A 373 -13.97 -15.03 -10.12
N LYS A 374 -12.91 -15.77 -9.80
CA LYS A 374 -12.98 -17.15 -9.29
C LYS A 374 -13.06 -17.19 -7.76
N LEU A 375 -12.36 -16.28 -7.07
CA LEU A 375 -12.20 -16.22 -5.62
C LEU A 375 -12.46 -14.80 -5.08
N PRO A 376 -13.69 -14.28 -5.17
CA PRO A 376 -13.98 -12.90 -4.79
C PRO A 376 -13.67 -12.56 -3.34
N LEU A 377 -13.78 -13.50 -2.39
CA LEU A 377 -13.40 -13.26 -0.99
C LEU A 377 -11.89 -13.07 -0.86
N ALA A 378 -11.08 -13.89 -1.52
CA ALA A 378 -9.64 -13.75 -1.54
C ALA A 378 -9.20 -12.42 -2.19
N HIS A 379 -9.85 -12.04 -3.30
CA HIS A 379 -9.58 -10.76 -3.95
C HIS A 379 -9.92 -9.58 -3.05
N THR A 380 -11.06 -9.63 -2.35
CA THR A 380 -11.48 -8.55 -1.43
C THR A 380 -10.52 -8.41 -0.24
N LEU A 381 -10.04 -9.52 0.30
CA LEU A 381 -9.07 -9.50 1.40
C LEU A 381 -7.69 -8.98 0.96
N PHE A 382 -7.31 -9.24 -0.29
CA PHE A 382 -6.04 -8.81 -0.86
C PHE A 382 -6.02 -7.31 -1.20
N THR A 383 -7.15 -6.71 -1.63
CA THR A 383 -7.27 -5.32 -2.11
C THR A 383 -7.70 -4.35 -1.01
#